data_39593fe0108850aa60836d288a4d41dc
#
_entry.id   39593fe0108850aa60836d288a4d41dc
#
_cell.length_a   1.000
_cell.length_b   1.000
_cell.length_c   1.000
_cell.angle_alpha   90.00
_cell.angle_beta   90.00
_cell.angle_gamma   90.00
#
_symmetry.space_group_name_H-M   'P 1'
#
loop_
_entity.id
_entity.type
_entity.pdbx_description
1 polymer ?
#
loop_
_entity_poly.entity_id
_entity_poly.type
_entity_poly.pdbx_seq_one_letter_code
_entity_poly.pdbx_strand_id
1 'polypeptide(L)'
;MRTQADDLAAGKHVQSTDDLEAIEAELEAGCAQSEPVKAAPEKKYGYVAVCAGAGLESVFKDLGVDGVISGGQTMNPSTEDILAAIQSVPAKTVFVLPNNKNIIMAAQQCQRLCEDKKVVVLPTKTVPQGITAMMNVDFEAPDAQSITDAMTESLSTVTTAQITYAARDSDFDGFDIKAGDYLALQAVSYTHL
;
A
#
# COMPACT_ATOMS: atom_id res chain seq x y z
N MET A 1 -0.64 -34.07 -16.59
CA MET A 1 0.62 -34.03 -17.35
C MET A 1 1.55 -33.11 -16.58
N ARG A 2 2.78 -33.52 -16.25
CA ARG A 2 3.77 -32.63 -15.65
C ARG A 2 4.32 -31.69 -16.74
N THR A 3 4.42 -30.41 -16.46
CA THR A 3 4.98 -29.40 -17.37
C THR A 3 6.51 -29.36 -17.25
N GLN A 4 7.22 -28.87 -18.28
CA GLN A 4 8.68 -28.71 -18.25
C GLN A 4 9.13 -27.76 -17.11
N ALA A 5 8.30 -26.80 -16.70
CA ALA A 5 8.54 -25.93 -15.57
C ALA A 5 8.58 -26.69 -14.23
N ASP A 6 7.79 -27.76 -14.07
CA ASP A 6 7.81 -28.62 -12.87
C ASP A 6 9.12 -29.43 -12.78
N ASP A 7 9.70 -29.78 -13.94
CA ASP A 7 10.97 -30.52 -14.02
C ASP A 7 12.17 -29.64 -13.70
N LEU A 8 12.14 -28.34 -14.02
CA LEU A 8 13.17 -27.37 -13.63
C LEU A 8 13.17 -27.11 -12.13
N ALA A 9 11.98 -26.97 -11.52
CA ALA A 9 11.82 -26.81 -10.06
C ALA A 9 12.33 -28.04 -9.30
N ALA A 10 12.36 -29.21 -9.95
CA ALA A 10 12.90 -30.46 -9.41
C ALA A 10 14.44 -30.62 -9.62
N GLY A 11 15.14 -29.62 -10.16
CA GLY A 11 16.61 -29.63 -10.34
C GLY A 11 17.09 -30.50 -11.51
N LYS A 12 16.26 -30.78 -12.50
CA LYS A 12 16.66 -31.50 -13.72
C LYS A 12 17.35 -30.57 -14.70
N HIS A 13 18.38 -31.06 -15.36
CA HIS A 13 19.22 -30.30 -16.31
C HIS A 13 18.45 -30.03 -17.60
N VAL A 14 18.42 -28.75 -18.04
CA VAL A 14 17.94 -28.34 -19.36
C VAL A 14 18.98 -28.72 -20.41
N GLN A 15 18.61 -29.49 -21.44
CA GLN A 15 19.55 -30.07 -22.41
C GLN A 15 19.63 -29.31 -23.73
N SER A 16 18.76 -28.35 -24.03
CA SER A 16 18.78 -27.58 -25.28
C SER A 16 18.30 -26.13 -25.12
N THR A 17 18.69 -25.24 -26.04
CA THR A 17 18.21 -23.87 -26.15
C THR A 17 16.71 -23.80 -26.45
N ASP A 18 16.17 -24.79 -27.16
CA ASP A 18 14.73 -24.87 -27.49
C ASP A 18 13.88 -25.07 -26.23
N ASP A 19 14.42 -25.78 -25.20
CA ASP A 19 13.74 -25.97 -23.92
C ASP A 19 13.67 -24.67 -23.12
N LEU A 20 14.66 -23.77 -23.25
CA LEU A 20 14.65 -22.44 -22.59
C LEU A 20 13.63 -21.51 -23.24
N GLU A 21 13.58 -21.47 -24.57
CA GLU A 21 12.59 -20.67 -25.31
C GLU A 21 11.15 -21.12 -25.03
N ALA A 22 10.94 -22.43 -24.88
CA ALA A 22 9.62 -22.96 -24.51
C ALA A 22 9.19 -22.58 -23.08
N ILE A 23 10.16 -22.55 -22.14
CA ILE A 23 9.93 -22.14 -20.75
C ILE A 23 9.67 -20.64 -20.64
N GLU A 24 10.42 -19.82 -21.40
CA GLU A 24 10.21 -18.38 -21.48
C GLU A 24 8.83 -18.05 -22.05
N ALA A 25 8.39 -18.75 -23.10
CA ALA A 25 7.07 -18.60 -23.68
C ALA A 25 5.94 -19.03 -22.72
N GLU A 26 6.14 -20.09 -21.91
CA GLU A 26 5.16 -20.48 -20.87
C GLU A 26 5.13 -19.46 -19.70
N LEU A 27 6.28 -18.87 -19.33
CA LEU A 27 6.35 -17.81 -18.32
C LEU A 27 5.71 -16.51 -18.81
N GLU A 28 5.94 -16.13 -20.07
CA GLU A 28 5.28 -14.96 -20.68
C GLU A 28 3.76 -15.15 -20.84
N ALA A 29 3.32 -16.36 -21.20
CA ALA A 29 1.89 -16.68 -21.29
C ALA A 29 1.21 -16.72 -19.90
N GLY A 30 1.95 -17.06 -18.84
CA GLY A 30 1.48 -17.01 -17.45
C GLY A 30 1.45 -15.61 -16.87
N CYS A 31 2.20 -14.67 -17.43
CA CYS A 31 2.21 -13.24 -17.12
C CYS A 31 1.23 -12.42 -17.98
N ALA A 32 0.23 -13.05 -18.61
CA ALA A 32 -0.86 -12.30 -19.21
C ALA A 32 -1.45 -11.38 -18.14
N GLN A 33 -1.18 -10.09 -18.28
CA GLN A 33 -1.73 -9.02 -17.48
C GLN A 33 -3.25 -9.20 -17.46
N SER A 34 -3.78 -9.76 -16.38
CA SER A 34 -5.21 -9.75 -16.16
C SER A 34 -5.61 -8.29 -16.08
N GLU A 35 -6.39 -7.83 -17.06
CA GLU A 35 -7.01 -6.51 -16.98
C GLU A 35 -7.65 -6.36 -15.60
N PRO A 36 -7.50 -5.21 -14.93
CA PRO A 36 -8.06 -5.01 -13.60
C PRO A 36 -9.57 -5.22 -13.69
N VAL A 37 -10.06 -6.22 -12.96
CA VAL A 37 -11.50 -6.54 -12.93
C VAL A 37 -12.21 -5.37 -12.27
N LYS A 38 -12.93 -4.58 -13.08
CA LYS A 38 -13.77 -3.48 -12.59
C LYS A 38 -14.98 -4.09 -11.86
N ALA A 39 -14.98 -4.01 -10.53
CA ALA A 39 -16.12 -4.41 -9.74
C ALA A 39 -17.26 -3.39 -9.86
N ALA A 40 -18.46 -3.85 -10.14
CA ALA A 40 -19.66 -3.01 -10.11
C ALA A 40 -19.90 -2.46 -8.68
N PRO A 41 -20.30 -1.19 -8.50
CA PRO A 41 -20.43 -0.59 -7.20
C PRO A 41 -21.64 -1.16 -6.44
N GLU A 42 -21.37 -1.95 -5.41
CA GLU A 42 -22.36 -2.50 -4.48
C GLU A 42 -22.49 -1.65 -3.21
N LYS A 43 -21.42 -0.94 -2.84
CA LYS A 43 -21.33 -0.12 -1.63
C LYS A 43 -21.27 1.38 -1.96
N LYS A 44 -21.68 2.22 -1.01
CA LYS A 44 -21.49 3.67 -1.12
C LYS A 44 -20.03 4.05 -0.93
N TYR A 45 -19.37 3.46 0.07
CA TYR A 45 -17.99 3.74 0.46
C TYR A 45 -17.16 2.46 0.50
N GLY A 46 -15.89 2.57 0.10
CA GLY A 46 -14.90 1.52 0.22
C GLY A 46 -13.55 2.07 0.65
N TYR A 47 -12.68 1.22 1.16
CA TYR A 47 -11.43 1.61 1.77
C TYR A 47 -10.28 0.77 1.22
N VAL A 48 -9.19 1.43 0.86
CA VAL A 48 -7.94 0.80 0.40
C VAL A 48 -6.79 1.31 1.27
N ALA A 49 -6.01 0.42 1.85
CA ALA A 49 -4.86 0.78 2.67
C ALA A 49 -3.57 0.19 2.12
N VAL A 50 -2.46 0.93 2.28
CA VAL A 50 -1.13 0.43 1.97
C VAL A 50 -0.46 0.01 3.27
N CYS A 51 0.02 -1.22 3.35
CA CYS A 51 0.82 -1.70 4.47
C CYS A 51 1.72 -2.87 4.06
N ALA A 52 2.69 -3.22 4.91
CA ALA A 52 3.59 -4.35 4.71
C ALA A 52 3.42 -5.39 5.80
N GLY A 53 3.31 -6.64 5.40
CA GLY A 53 3.25 -7.80 6.28
C GLY A 53 1.83 -8.25 6.63
N ALA A 54 1.66 -9.57 6.72
CA ALA A 54 0.37 -10.22 6.89
C ALA A 54 -0.37 -9.81 8.18
N GLY A 55 0.37 -9.47 9.25
CA GLY A 55 -0.23 -9.02 10.51
C GLY A 55 -0.95 -7.68 10.36
N LEU A 56 -0.32 -6.69 9.69
CA LEU A 56 -0.95 -5.40 9.44
C LEU A 56 -2.10 -5.52 8.43
N GLU A 57 -1.95 -6.38 7.43
CA GLU A 57 -3.02 -6.68 6.49
C GLU A 57 -4.26 -7.22 7.21
N SER A 58 -4.08 -8.15 8.15
CA SER A 58 -5.18 -8.68 8.96
C SER A 58 -5.84 -7.56 9.77
N VAL A 59 -5.06 -6.71 10.45
CA VAL A 59 -5.58 -5.59 11.23
C VAL A 59 -6.43 -4.65 10.36
N PHE A 60 -5.95 -4.28 9.17
CA PHE A 60 -6.73 -3.41 8.27
C PHE A 60 -8.01 -4.08 7.77
N LYS A 61 -7.98 -5.37 7.46
CA LYS A 61 -9.18 -6.13 7.08
C LYS A 61 -10.20 -6.19 8.22
N ASP A 62 -9.74 -6.42 9.46
CA ASP A 62 -10.59 -6.46 10.65
C ASP A 62 -11.24 -5.08 10.93
N LEU A 63 -10.57 -3.97 10.55
CA LEU A 63 -11.09 -2.62 10.62
C LEU A 63 -12.04 -2.26 9.45
N GLY A 64 -12.30 -3.18 8.52
CA GLY A 64 -13.24 -2.97 7.43
C GLY A 64 -12.63 -2.41 6.14
N VAL A 65 -11.31 -2.51 5.96
CA VAL A 65 -10.65 -2.15 4.69
C VAL A 65 -10.95 -3.23 3.65
N ASP A 66 -11.42 -2.82 2.47
CA ASP A 66 -11.82 -3.70 1.37
C ASP A 66 -10.62 -4.23 0.57
N GLY A 67 -9.60 -3.38 0.40
CA GLY A 67 -8.39 -3.72 -0.36
C GLY A 67 -7.12 -3.33 0.38
N VAL A 68 -6.15 -4.24 0.43
CA VAL A 68 -4.83 -3.96 1.00
C VAL A 68 -3.78 -4.09 -0.09
N ILE A 69 -2.94 -3.06 -0.23
CA ILE A 69 -1.83 -3.03 -1.16
C ILE A 69 -0.56 -3.31 -0.38
N SER A 70 0.20 -4.32 -0.80
CA SER A 70 1.50 -4.59 -0.20
C SER A 70 2.49 -3.49 -0.57
N GLY A 71 3.01 -2.80 0.44
CA GLY A 71 3.96 -1.71 0.26
C GLY A 71 4.36 -1.10 1.59
N GLY A 72 5.41 -0.30 1.59
CA GLY A 72 5.90 0.28 2.82
C GLY A 72 7.17 1.11 2.63
N GLN A 73 8.07 1.09 3.60
CA GLN A 73 9.27 1.96 3.60
C GLN A 73 10.27 1.64 2.47
N THR A 74 10.35 0.39 2.04
CA THR A 74 11.34 -0.08 1.05
C THR A 74 10.74 -0.41 -0.32
N MET A 75 9.42 -0.64 -0.40
CA MET A 75 8.70 -0.94 -1.63
C MET A 75 7.48 -0.05 -1.74
N ASN A 76 7.56 0.97 -2.58
CA ASN A 76 6.41 1.80 -2.89
C ASN A 76 5.62 1.14 -4.01
N PRO A 77 4.30 0.91 -3.84
CA PRO A 77 3.45 0.44 -4.92
C PRO A 77 3.44 1.45 -6.06
N SER A 78 3.33 0.96 -7.28
CA SER A 78 3.18 1.81 -8.46
C SER A 78 1.80 2.49 -8.47
N THR A 79 1.66 3.53 -9.28
CA THR A 79 0.34 4.15 -9.53
C THR A 79 -0.65 3.14 -10.11
N GLU A 80 -0.17 2.19 -10.93
CA GLU A 80 -0.96 1.12 -11.53
C GLU A 80 -1.49 0.14 -10.49
N ASP A 81 -0.63 -0.27 -9.53
CA ASP A 81 -1.05 -1.15 -8.42
C ASP A 81 -2.14 -0.50 -7.56
N ILE A 82 -1.97 0.79 -7.26
CA ILE A 82 -2.95 1.55 -6.48
C ILE A 82 -4.26 1.68 -7.26
N LEU A 83 -4.19 1.99 -8.55
CA LEU A 83 -5.37 2.12 -9.40
C LEU A 83 -6.12 0.78 -9.54
N ALA A 84 -5.39 -0.33 -9.73
CA ALA A 84 -5.97 -1.66 -9.79
C ALA A 84 -6.70 -2.03 -8.48
N ALA A 85 -6.10 -1.73 -7.33
CA ALA A 85 -6.73 -1.94 -6.04
C ALA A 85 -8.00 -1.09 -5.86
N ILE A 86 -7.98 0.18 -6.27
CA ILE A 86 -9.16 1.06 -6.25
C ILE A 86 -10.28 0.50 -7.13
N GLN A 87 -9.93 0.01 -8.33
CA GLN A 87 -10.90 -0.53 -9.28
C GLN A 87 -11.53 -1.84 -8.81
N SER A 88 -10.80 -2.67 -8.08
CA SER A 88 -11.30 -3.95 -7.53
C SER A 88 -12.31 -3.77 -6.39
N VAL A 89 -12.31 -2.63 -5.69
CA VAL A 89 -13.26 -2.38 -4.59
C VAL A 89 -14.64 -2.05 -5.15
N PRO A 90 -15.72 -2.78 -4.77
CA PRO A 90 -17.08 -2.57 -5.29
C PRO A 90 -17.78 -1.38 -4.60
N ALA A 91 -17.23 -0.17 -4.74
CA ALA A 91 -17.78 1.05 -4.12
C ALA A 91 -17.78 2.23 -5.08
N LYS A 92 -18.72 3.17 -4.86
CA LYS A 92 -18.82 4.42 -5.64
C LYS A 92 -17.76 5.44 -5.25
N THR A 93 -17.42 5.49 -3.97
CA THR A 93 -16.36 6.33 -3.43
C THR A 93 -15.35 5.46 -2.71
N VAL A 94 -14.08 5.58 -3.06
CA VAL A 94 -12.99 4.81 -2.45
C VAL A 94 -12.03 5.74 -1.72
N PHE A 95 -11.88 5.50 -0.42
CA PHE A 95 -10.90 6.16 0.43
C PHE A 95 -9.57 5.40 0.38
N VAL A 96 -8.49 6.12 0.11
CA VAL A 96 -7.14 5.54 0.03
C VAL A 96 -6.33 6.04 1.22
N LEU A 97 -5.75 5.11 1.98
CA LEU A 97 -4.85 5.35 3.10
C LEU A 97 -3.42 4.96 2.68
N PRO A 98 -2.59 5.90 2.20
CA PRO A 98 -1.24 5.60 1.72
C PRO A 98 -0.29 5.13 2.83
N ASN A 99 -0.48 5.60 4.07
CA ASN A 99 0.31 5.26 5.26
C ASN A 99 1.83 5.50 5.11
N ASN A 100 2.21 6.25 4.09
CA ASN A 100 3.58 6.66 3.78
C ASN A 100 3.56 7.95 2.96
N LYS A 101 4.37 8.94 3.38
CA LYS A 101 4.45 10.24 2.69
C LYS A 101 4.83 10.13 1.21
N ASN A 102 5.65 9.14 0.84
CA ASN A 102 6.11 8.95 -0.53
C ASN A 102 5.02 8.38 -1.45
N ILE A 103 4.04 7.67 -0.88
CA ILE A 103 2.94 7.03 -1.61
C ILE A 103 1.78 8.02 -1.82
N ILE A 104 1.67 9.06 -1.00
CA ILE A 104 0.57 10.05 -1.10
C ILE A 104 0.49 10.64 -2.50
N MET A 105 1.62 11.01 -3.12
CA MET A 105 1.63 11.60 -4.46
C MET A 105 1.14 10.62 -5.54
N ALA A 106 1.54 9.37 -5.47
CA ALA A 106 1.09 8.32 -6.39
C ALA A 106 -0.43 8.08 -6.23
N ALA A 107 -0.92 8.02 -4.99
CA ALA A 107 -2.35 7.90 -4.71
C ALA A 107 -3.16 9.10 -5.23
N GLN A 108 -2.64 10.32 -5.12
CA GLN A 108 -3.27 11.52 -5.67
C GLN A 108 -3.30 11.53 -7.21
N GLN A 109 -2.34 10.91 -7.87
CA GLN A 109 -2.39 10.71 -9.32
C GLN A 109 -3.55 9.79 -9.72
N CYS A 110 -3.78 8.70 -8.96
CA CYS A 110 -4.91 7.80 -9.18
C CYS A 110 -6.26 8.52 -9.10
N GLN A 111 -6.38 9.53 -8.25
CA GLN A 111 -7.58 10.36 -8.15
C GLN A 111 -7.97 11.05 -9.47
N ARG A 112 -6.97 11.39 -10.30
CA ARG A 112 -7.18 12.01 -11.61
C ARG A 112 -7.40 10.99 -12.74
N LEU A 113 -6.87 9.78 -12.56
CA LEU A 113 -6.93 8.71 -13.55
C LEU A 113 -8.18 7.85 -13.43
N CYS A 114 -8.80 7.82 -12.24
CA CYS A 114 -10.00 7.04 -12.00
C CYS A 114 -11.25 7.87 -12.35
N GLU A 115 -11.84 7.60 -13.51
CA GLU A 115 -13.04 8.30 -13.99
C GLU A 115 -14.34 7.67 -13.49
N ASP A 116 -14.31 6.38 -13.19
CA ASP A 116 -15.49 5.57 -12.86
C ASP A 116 -15.93 5.69 -11.38
N LYS A 117 -15.01 6.13 -10.51
CA LYS A 117 -15.23 6.18 -9.05
C LYS A 117 -14.68 7.48 -8.47
N LYS A 118 -15.33 7.97 -7.42
CA LYS A 118 -14.77 9.07 -6.65
C LYS A 118 -13.65 8.53 -5.73
N VAL A 119 -12.43 9.00 -5.92
CA VAL A 119 -11.28 8.63 -5.07
C VAL A 119 -10.98 9.75 -4.11
N VAL A 120 -10.84 9.42 -2.82
CA VAL A 120 -10.47 10.36 -1.75
C VAL A 120 -9.18 9.85 -1.12
N VAL A 121 -8.10 10.63 -1.22
CA VAL A 121 -6.80 10.27 -0.64
C VAL A 121 -6.64 10.94 0.71
N LEU A 122 -6.52 10.15 1.76
CA LEU A 122 -6.26 10.64 3.11
C LEU A 122 -4.76 10.91 3.30
N PRO A 123 -4.36 11.98 3.99
CA PRO A 123 -2.95 12.34 4.15
C PRO A 123 -2.24 11.51 5.24
N THR A 124 -2.51 10.21 5.31
CA THR A 124 -1.87 9.31 6.27
C THR A 124 -0.41 9.08 5.90
N LYS A 125 0.50 9.43 6.80
CA LYS A 125 1.95 9.36 6.61
C LYS A 125 2.57 8.12 7.26
N THR A 126 1.84 7.47 8.15
CA THR A 126 2.29 6.30 8.92
C THR A 126 1.15 5.29 9.09
N VAL A 127 1.51 4.03 9.28
CA VAL A 127 0.53 2.95 9.53
C VAL A 127 -0.33 3.22 10.78
N PRO A 128 0.22 3.67 11.93
CA PRO A 128 -0.60 4.04 13.08
C PRO A 128 -1.65 5.11 12.76
N GLN A 129 -1.32 6.12 11.93
CA GLN A 129 -2.31 7.10 11.48
C GLN A 129 -3.42 6.43 10.65
N GLY A 130 -3.08 5.51 9.75
CA GLY A 130 -4.08 4.77 8.99
C GLY A 130 -5.01 3.93 9.85
N ILE A 131 -4.48 3.24 10.85
CA ILE A 131 -5.26 2.46 11.81
C ILE A 131 -6.21 3.39 12.60
N THR A 132 -5.69 4.49 13.15
CA THR A 132 -6.52 5.45 13.91
C THR A 132 -7.60 6.07 13.03
N ALA A 133 -7.28 6.41 11.78
CA ALA A 133 -8.27 6.91 10.84
C ALA A 133 -9.40 5.89 10.60
N MET A 134 -9.09 4.61 10.41
CA MET A 134 -10.10 3.57 10.24
C MET A 134 -10.95 3.34 11.50
N MET A 135 -10.36 3.46 12.69
CA MET A 135 -11.12 3.36 13.96
C MET A 135 -12.11 4.51 14.16
N ASN A 136 -11.95 5.63 13.46
CA ASN A 136 -12.81 6.80 13.53
C ASN A 136 -13.76 6.92 12.30
N VAL A 137 -13.89 5.86 11.51
CA VAL A 137 -14.83 5.84 10.39
C VAL A 137 -16.25 5.66 10.92
N ASP A 138 -17.13 6.58 10.53
CA ASP A 138 -18.57 6.37 10.61
C ASP A 138 -19.04 5.77 9.27
N PHE A 139 -19.30 4.47 9.26
CA PHE A 139 -19.76 3.75 8.07
C PHE A 139 -21.18 4.14 7.63
N GLU A 140 -21.95 4.79 8.50
CA GLU A 140 -23.31 5.27 8.24
C GLU A 140 -23.37 6.76 7.91
N ALA A 141 -22.21 7.43 7.81
CA ALA A 141 -22.12 8.85 7.53
C ALA A 141 -22.88 9.24 6.25
N PRO A 142 -23.57 10.39 6.25
CA PRO A 142 -24.43 10.79 5.14
C PRO A 142 -23.65 11.09 3.86
N ASP A 143 -22.42 11.57 3.97
CA ASP A 143 -21.58 11.99 2.84
C ASP A 143 -20.09 11.68 3.07
N ALA A 144 -19.34 11.66 1.97
CA ALA A 144 -17.92 11.37 1.98
C ALA A 144 -17.08 12.47 2.65
N GLN A 145 -17.58 13.70 2.72
CA GLN A 145 -16.84 14.80 3.34
C GLN A 145 -16.81 14.62 4.85
N SER A 146 -17.93 14.27 5.48
CA SER A 146 -18.00 13.97 6.92
C SER A 146 -17.03 12.87 7.33
N ILE A 147 -16.93 11.79 6.51
CA ILE A 147 -15.95 10.73 6.73
C ILE A 147 -14.54 11.27 6.61
N THR A 148 -14.25 12.05 5.55
CA THR A 148 -12.91 12.63 5.31
C THR A 148 -12.47 13.51 6.49
N ASP A 149 -13.37 14.36 6.98
CA ASP A 149 -13.08 15.30 8.06
C ASP A 149 -12.82 14.55 9.37
N ALA A 150 -13.64 13.58 9.75
CA ALA A 150 -13.46 12.78 10.94
C ALA A 150 -12.14 11.98 10.90
N MET A 151 -11.86 11.31 9.78
CA MET A 151 -10.61 10.57 9.59
C MET A 151 -9.39 11.51 9.63
N THR A 152 -9.47 12.67 8.99
CA THR A 152 -8.35 13.63 8.93
C THR A 152 -8.09 14.27 10.30
N GLU A 153 -9.12 14.63 11.04
CA GLU A 153 -8.99 15.16 12.39
C GLU A 153 -8.29 14.17 13.32
N SER A 154 -8.65 12.89 13.21
CA SER A 154 -8.04 11.83 14.02
C SER A 154 -6.53 11.68 13.82
N LEU A 155 -5.99 12.04 12.65
CA LEU A 155 -4.55 11.95 12.37
C LEU A 155 -3.72 12.86 13.28
N SER A 156 -4.28 13.98 13.73
CA SER A 156 -3.60 14.95 14.60
C SER A 156 -3.34 14.39 16.01
N THR A 157 -4.10 13.37 16.41
CA THR A 157 -3.96 12.73 17.73
C THR A 157 -2.84 11.69 17.78
N VAL A 158 -2.28 11.32 16.62
CA VAL A 158 -1.30 10.24 16.49
C VAL A 158 0.12 10.78 16.44
N THR A 159 0.94 10.41 17.42
CA THR A 159 2.39 10.58 17.38
C THR A 159 3.04 9.26 17.01
N THR A 160 3.83 9.26 15.94
CA THR A 160 4.55 8.07 15.48
C THR A 160 6.04 8.23 15.75
N ALA A 161 6.64 7.25 16.43
CA ALA A 161 8.08 7.12 16.56
C ALA A 161 8.54 5.80 15.90
N GLN A 162 9.72 5.84 15.28
CA GLN A 162 10.37 4.69 14.67
C GLN A 162 11.69 4.44 15.35
N ILE A 163 11.98 3.19 15.69
CA ILE A 163 13.28 2.79 16.20
C ILE A 163 13.99 2.01 15.10
N THR A 164 15.20 2.41 14.79
CA THR A 164 16.07 1.77 13.81
C THR A 164 17.50 1.73 14.35
N TYR A 165 18.43 1.19 13.57
CA TYR A 165 19.86 1.21 13.88
C TYR A 165 20.63 1.86 12.73
N ALA A 166 21.77 2.48 13.07
CA ALA A 166 22.66 3.08 12.09
C ALA A 166 23.37 2.00 11.28
N ALA A 167 23.21 2.04 9.96
CA ALA A 167 23.89 1.11 9.05
C ALA A 167 25.36 1.47 8.82
N ARG A 168 25.77 2.69 9.15
CA ARG A 168 27.12 3.23 8.97
C ARG A 168 27.37 4.38 9.96
N ASP A 169 28.64 4.69 10.18
CA ASP A 169 29.03 5.88 10.92
C ASP A 169 28.54 7.15 10.21
N SER A 170 28.03 8.09 10.96
CA SER A 170 27.54 9.37 10.45
C SER A 170 27.55 10.42 11.55
N ASP A 171 27.53 11.70 11.17
CA ASP A 171 27.27 12.82 12.07
C ASP A 171 25.88 13.37 11.72
N PHE A 172 25.06 13.58 12.73
CA PHE A 172 23.75 14.18 12.57
C PHE A 172 23.50 15.17 13.69
N ASP A 173 23.34 16.43 13.33
CA ASP A 173 23.04 17.54 14.25
C ASP A 173 24.03 17.63 15.42
N GLY A 174 25.32 17.33 15.15
CA GLY A 174 26.42 17.38 16.15
C GLY A 174 26.54 16.11 17.02
N PHE A 175 25.75 15.06 16.72
CA PHE A 175 25.85 13.76 17.36
C PHE A 175 26.67 12.80 16.49
N ASP A 176 27.76 12.27 17.06
CA ASP A 176 28.57 11.23 16.41
C ASP A 176 27.87 9.88 16.55
N ILE A 177 27.28 9.41 15.47
CA ILE A 177 26.52 8.16 15.39
C ILE A 177 27.43 7.07 14.82
N LYS A 178 27.56 5.95 15.52
CA LYS A 178 28.32 4.78 15.08
C LYS A 178 27.44 3.73 14.45
N ALA A 179 27.99 2.96 13.52
CA ALA A 179 27.32 1.81 12.96
C ALA A 179 26.85 0.85 14.06
N GLY A 180 25.57 0.51 14.07
CA GLY A 180 24.93 -0.33 15.09
C GLY A 180 24.25 0.45 16.22
N ASP A 181 24.44 1.77 16.34
CA ASP A 181 23.73 2.56 17.33
C ASP A 181 22.23 2.58 17.05
N TYR A 182 21.42 2.53 18.10
CA TYR A 182 19.97 2.66 17.99
C TYR A 182 19.55 4.12 17.85
N LEU A 183 18.68 4.36 16.88
CA LEU A 183 18.14 5.69 16.57
C LEU A 183 16.63 5.67 16.80
N ALA A 184 16.13 6.64 17.55
CA ALA A 184 14.70 6.90 17.67
C ALA A 184 14.34 8.11 16.81
N LEU A 185 13.48 7.90 15.81
CA LEU A 185 13.01 8.94 14.89
C LEU A 185 11.55 9.23 15.21
N GLN A 186 11.25 10.45 15.59
CA GLN A 186 9.88 10.93 15.77
C GLN A 186 9.48 11.75 14.53
N ALA A 187 8.34 11.42 13.94
CA ALA A 187 7.78 12.24 12.88
C ALA A 187 7.28 13.56 13.48
N VAL A 188 8.05 14.62 13.33
CA VAL A 188 7.65 15.97 13.73
C VAL A 188 6.67 16.49 12.68
N SER A 189 5.43 16.74 13.08
CA SER A 189 4.50 17.54 12.29
C SER A 189 4.93 19.00 12.45
N TYR A 190 5.52 19.57 11.42
CA TYR A 190 5.71 21.02 11.36
C TYR A 190 4.34 21.64 11.05
N THR A 191 3.60 21.98 12.08
CA THR A 191 2.53 22.97 11.99
C THR A 191 3.22 24.33 12.10
N HIS A 192 3.42 25.01 10.99
CA HIS A 192 3.61 26.46 11.02
C HIS A 192 2.25 27.08 11.36
N LEU A 193 2.18 27.68 12.52
CA LEU A 193 1.18 28.67 12.89
C LEU A 193 1.40 29.95 12.08
#